data_16b5e5ddf500040da3fac6544e0b9505
#
_entry.id   16b5e5ddf500040da3fac6544e0b9505
#
_cell.length_a   1.000
_cell.length_b   1.000
_cell.length_c   1.000
_cell.angle_alpha   90.00
_cell.angle_beta   90.00
_cell.angle_gamma   90.00
#
_symmetry.space_group_name_H-M   'P 1'
#
loop_
_entity.id
_entity.type
_entity.pdbx_description
1 polymer ?
#
loop_
_entity_poly.entity_id
_entity_poly.type
_entity_poly.pdbx_seq_one_letter_code
_entity_poly.pdbx_strand_id
1 'polypeptide(L)'
;MPNDDTDPRSLRTWLPPLILKFLVFLVFAFVLFEATVGLGADDLPGNRVWVIVAGLAGLLLLLAIDRLTELRVSPGGLEAKLREKKAQALEEVGTLDSPEVAEVARRRILEADSPDQVEAATAMAIDLNVQRVVERVKKGIRERRKSYVRYRPRPEAPLRTYYVAPLDISPGETPGRSAKDYLWAHSYEHNRTVSLRLDRVRGVELSDERFDPEGLMAGWEEPETEWNVARDW
;
A
#
# COMPACT_ATOMS: atom_id res chain seq x y z
N MET A 1 53.24 9.41 3.16
CA MET A 1 53.13 8.04 2.56
C MET A 1 51.68 7.69 2.60
N PRO A 2 50.91 7.74 1.52
CA PRO A 2 49.53 7.22 1.48
C PRO A 2 49.60 5.73 1.10
N ASN A 3 48.92 4.91 1.92
CA ASN A 3 48.71 3.50 1.63
C ASN A 3 47.61 3.36 0.57
N ASP A 4 48.04 2.88 -0.58
CA ASP A 4 47.22 2.57 -1.74
C ASP A 4 46.82 1.07 -1.66
N ASP A 5 45.88 0.76 -0.73
CA ASP A 5 45.24 -0.57 -0.66
C ASP A 5 43.98 -0.60 -1.53
N THR A 6 44.19 -0.60 -2.84
CA THR A 6 43.14 -0.97 -3.78
C THR A 6 42.96 -2.49 -3.77
N ASP A 7 41.99 -2.96 -2.98
CA ASP A 7 41.56 -4.36 -2.92
C ASP A 7 41.01 -4.78 -4.31
N PRO A 8 41.69 -5.74 -5.02
CA PRO A 8 41.26 -6.18 -6.34
C PRO A 8 39.96 -7.02 -6.33
N ARG A 9 39.35 -7.26 -5.16
CA ARG A 9 38.12 -8.05 -5.02
C ARG A 9 36.84 -7.25 -5.30
N SER A 10 36.93 -5.92 -5.38
CA SER A 10 35.74 -5.05 -5.59
C SER A 10 35.23 -4.99 -7.04
N LEU A 11 36.02 -5.46 -8.01
CA LEU A 11 35.67 -5.40 -9.45
C LEU A 11 34.75 -6.55 -9.93
N ARG A 12 34.45 -7.54 -9.10
CA ARG A 12 33.64 -8.71 -9.52
C ARG A 12 32.13 -8.57 -9.29
N THR A 13 31.63 -7.51 -8.70
CA THR A 13 30.23 -7.40 -8.26
C THR A 13 29.35 -6.47 -9.07
N TRP A 14 29.86 -5.86 -10.17
CA TRP A 14 29.09 -4.86 -10.91
C TRP A 14 29.03 -5.12 -12.43
N LEU A 15 28.63 -6.30 -12.83
CA LEU A 15 27.97 -6.42 -14.13
C LEU A 15 26.51 -6.01 -13.91
N PRO A 16 26.03 -4.87 -14.45
CA PRO A 16 24.65 -4.48 -14.29
C PRO A 16 23.76 -5.63 -14.76
N PRO A 17 22.65 -5.95 -14.11
CA PRO A 17 21.74 -7.03 -14.50
C PRO A 17 21.27 -6.88 -15.96
N LEU A 18 21.32 -5.67 -16.48
CA LEU A 18 21.05 -5.34 -17.88
C LEU A 18 22.05 -5.99 -18.86
N ILE A 19 23.34 -6.03 -18.52
CA ILE A 19 24.40 -6.63 -19.38
C ILE A 19 24.23 -8.15 -19.41
N LEU A 20 23.91 -8.76 -18.27
CA LEU A 20 23.65 -10.20 -18.21
C LEU A 20 22.41 -10.58 -19.05
N LYS A 21 21.33 -9.81 -18.97
CA LYS A 21 20.12 -9.97 -19.78
C LYS A 21 20.42 -9.81 -21.27
N PHE A 22 21.21 -8.81 -21.62
CA PHE A 22 21.62 -8.55 -23.00
C PHE A 22 22.48 -9.69 -23.56
N LEU A 23 23.39 -10.24 -22.75
CA LEU A 23 24.25 -11.36 -23.13
C LEU A 23 23.45 -12.66 -23.35
N VAL A 24 22.50 -12.95 -22.47
CA VAL A 24 21.56 -14.08 -22.60
C VAL A 24 20.69 -13.89 -23.84
N PHE A 25 20.19 -12.69 -24.11
CA PHE A 25 19.42 -12.37 -25.30
C PHE A 25 20.25 -12.57 -26.60
N LEU A 26 21.51 -12.11 -26.60
CA LEU A 26 22.42 -12.29 -27.74
C LEU A 26 22.72 -13.78 -28.03
N VAL A 27 23.00 -14.57 -27.00
CA VAL A 27 23.23 -16.01 -27.14
C VAL A 27 21.98 -16.70 -27.70
N PHE A 28 20.81 -16.30 -27.19
CA PHE A 28 19.55 -16.87 -27.64
C PHE A 28 19.19 -16.45 -29.07
N ALA A 29 19.40 -15.19 -29.44
CA ALA A 29 19.22 -14.70 -30.81
C ALA A 29 20.17 -15.38 -31.80
N PHE A 30 21.42 -15.66 -31.36
CA PHE A 30 22.40 -16.39 -32.16
C PHE A 30 21.98 -17.87 -32.40
N VAL A 31 21.51 -18.55 -31.34
CA VAL A 31 21.01 -19.95 -31.47
C VAL A 31 19.78 -20.01 -32.36
N LEU A 32 18.86 -19.05 -32.28
CA LEU A 32 17.70 -18.94 -33.17
C LEU A 32 18.12 -18.66 -34.63
N PHE A 33 19.12 -17.80 -34.84
CA PHE A 33 19.65 -17.49 -36.16
C PHE A 33 20.31 -18.71 -36.80
N GLU A 34 21.16 -19.42 -36.08
CA GLU A 34 21.78 -20.67 -36.55
C GLU A 34 20.73 -21.74 -36.85
N ALA A 35 19.71 -21.89 -36.01
CA ALA A 35 18.62 -22.82 -36.23
C ALA A 35 17.75 -22.48 -37.45
N THR A 36 17.65 -21.17 -37.81
CA THR A 36 16.86 -20.76 -38.99
C THR A 36 17.66 -20.70 -40.28
N VAL A 37 18.94 -20.36 -40.22
CA VAL A 37 19.83 -20.25 -41.42
C VAL A 37 20.51 -21.58 -41.76
N GLY A 38 20.85 -22.38 -40.74
CA GLY A 38 21.47 -23.71 -40.94
C GLY A 38 20.53 -24.78 -41.47
N LEU A 39 19.22 -24.55 -41.47
CA LEU A 39 18.21 -25.44 -42.03
C LEU A 39 17.89 -25.02 -43.47
N GLY A 40 18.56 -25.63 -44.43
CA GLY A 40 18.20 -25.51 -45.86
C GLY A 40 16.70 -25.76 -46.05
N ALA A 41 16.10 -25.05 -47.01
CA ALA A 41 14.66 -24.89 -47.19
C ALA A 41 13.84 -26.18 -47.41
N ASP A 42 14.50 -27.35 -47.49
CA ASP A 42 13.87 -28.57 -47.96
C ASP A 42 13.62 -29.68 -46.93
N ASP A 43 14.02 -29.50 -45.64
CA ASP A 43 13.88 -30.60 -44.67
C ASP A 43 13.15 -30.20 -43.37
N LEU A 44 11.94 -30.76 -43.24
CA LEU A 44 11.24 -31.24 -42.04
C LEU A 44 10.29 -30.32 -41.29
N PRO A 45 8.97 -30.70 -41.26
CA PRO A 45 7.96 -30.03 -40.36
C PRO A 45 8.22 -30.23 -38.87
N GLY A 46 9.06 -31.23 -38.48
CA GLY A 46 9.40 -31.48 -37.07
C GLY A 46 10.32 -30.43 -36.43
N ASN A 47 11.21 -29.81 -37.21
CA ASN A 47 12.19 -28.86 -36.67
C ASN A 47 11.58 -27.52 -36.26
N ARG A 48 10.44 -27.10 -36.82
CA ARG A 48 9.74 -25.87 -36.43
C ARG A 48 9.20 -25.95 -35.00
N VAL A 49 8.79 -27.14 -34.57
CA VAL A 49 8.29 -27.36 -33.20
C VAL A 49 9.42 -27.12 -32.17
N TRP A 50 10.63 -27.59 -32.45
CA TRP A 50 11.77 -27.42 -31.57
C TRP A 50 12.21 -25.94 -31.45
N VAL A 51 12.14 -25.18 -32.53
CA VAL A 51 12.43 -23.74 -32.52
C VAL A 51 11.41 -22.98 -31.63
N ILE A 52 10.12 -23.32 -31.71
CA ILE A 52 9.09 -22.75 -30.87
C ILE A 52 9.30 -23.13 -29.40
N VAL A 53 9.60 -24.40 -29.13
CA VAL A 53 9.86 -24.89 -27.76
C VAL A 53 11.10 -24.24 -27.17
N ALA A 54 12.19 -24.09 -27.93
CA ALA A 54 13.39 -23.40 -27.50
C ALA A 54 13.11 -21.91 -27.25
N GLY A 55 12.27 -21.26 -28.08
CA GLY A 55 11.80 -19.88 -27.91
C GLY A 55 11.01 -19.67 -26.64
N LEU A 56 10.07 -20.56 -26.38
CA LEU A 56 9.27 -20.52 -25.13
C LEU A 56 10.12 -20.79 -23.88
N ALA A 57 11.04 -21.76 -23.95
CA ALA A 57 11.96 -22.06 -22.85
C ALA A 57 12.88 -20.87 -22.53
N GLY A 58 13.41 -20.21 -23.59
CA GLY A 58 14.21 -18.99 -23.41
C GLY A 58 13.43 -17.82 -22.81
N LEU A 59 12.17 -17.63 -23.22
CA LEU A 59 11.30 -16.61 -22.64
C LEU A 59 10.99 -16.92 -21.18
N LEU A 60 10.70 -18.17 -20.84
CA LEU A 60 10.48 -18.61 -19.45
C LEU A 60 11.73 -18.45 -18.59
N LEU A 61 12.91 -18.72 -19.17
CA LEU A 61 14.19 -18.51 -18.49
C LEU A 61 14.44 -17.02 -18.21
N LEU A 62 14.15 -16.13 -19.17
CA LEU A 62 14.26 -14.67 -18.97
C LEU A 62 13.32 -14.17 -17.88
N LEU A 63 12.07 -14.65 -17.85
CA LEU A 63 11.10 -14.33 -16.80
C LEU A 63 11.52 -14.90 -15.43
N ALA A 64 12.13 -16.09 -15.40
CA ALA A 64 12.66 -16.69 -14.19
C ALA A 64 13.89 -15.93 -13.66
N ILE A 65 14.76 -15.43 -14.55
CA ILE A 65 15.93 -14.62 -14.17
C ILE A 65 15.48 -13.30 -13.53
N ASP A 66 14.41 -12.66 -14.00
CA ASP A 66 13.87 -11.46 -13.37
C ASP A 66 13.38 -11.76 -11.94
N ARG A 67 12.67 -12.86 -11.75
CA ARG A 67 12.26 -13.30 -10.39
C ARG A 67 13.44 -13.72 -9.51
N LEU A 68 14.47 -14.35 -10.10
CA LEU A 68 15.67 -14.75 -9.36
C LEU A 68 16.58 -13.56 -9.01
N THR A 69 16.59 -12.49 -9.81
CA THR A 69 17.32 -11.26 -9.46
C THR A 69 16.61 -10.47 -8.35
N GLU A 70 15.28 -10.53 -8.29
CA GLU A 70 14.52 -10.04 -7.13
C GLU A 70 14.77 -10.89 -5.87
N LEU A 71 15.00 -12.20 -6.02
CA LEU A 71 15.33 -13.13 -4.93
C LEU A 71 16.82 -13.10 -4.49
N ARG A 72 17.71 -12.47 -5.25
CA ARG A 72 19.07 -12.14 -4.78
C ARG A 72 19.12 -10.94 -3.83
N VAL A 73 18.16 -10.84 -2.94
CA VAL A 73 18.35 -10.12 -1.69
C VAL A 73 19.35 -10.96 -0.89
N SER A 74 20.57 -10.43 -0.69
CA SER A 74 21.51 -11.05 0.23
C SER A 74 20.81 -11.28 1.58
N PRO A 75 21.12 -12.30 2.36
CA PRO A 75 20.49 -12.52 3.68
C PRO A 75 20.46 -11.24 4.52
N GLY A 76 21.50 -10.41 4.47
CA GLY A 76 21.53 -9.11 5.12
C GLY A 76 20.59 -8.07 4.52
N GLY A 77 20.23 -8.15 3.24
CA GLY A 77 19.27 -7.26 2.60
C GLY A 77 17.81 -7.57 2.96
N LEU A 78 17.50 -8.85 3.20
CA LEU A 78 16.17 -9.25 3.67
C LEU A 78 15.93 -8.80 5.11
N GLU A 79 16.94 -8.99 5.98
CA GLU A 79 16.87 -8.53 7.35
C GLU A 79 16.78 -6.99 7.46
N ALA A 80 17.53 -6.26 6.63
CA ALA A 80 17.45 -4.79 6.58
C ALA A 80 16.05 -4.34 6.16
N LYS A 81 15.48 -4.95 5.12
CA LYS A 81 14.13 -4.67 4.64
C LYS A 81 13.05 -5.02 5.68
N LEU A 82 13.21 -6.13 6.40
CA LEU A 82 12.31 -6.51 7.49
C LEU A 82 12.39 -5.51 8.64
N ARG A 83 13.59 -5.06 9.03
CA ARG A 83 13.77 -4.05 10.08
C ARG A 83 13.13 -2.71 9.68
N GLU A 84 13.31 -2.28 8.46
CA GLU A 84 12.70 -1.05 7.95
C GLU A 84 11.16 -1.14 7.97
N LYS A 85 10.59 -2.25 7.44
CA LYS A 85 9.14 -2.48 7.50
C LYS A 85 8.61 -2.53 8.93
N LYS A 86 9.31 -3.19 9.85
CA LYS A 86 8.94 -3.20 11.27
C LYS A 86 8.93 -1.80 11.86
N ALA A 87 9.95 -0.99 11.59
CA ALA A 87 10.03 0.38 12.10
C ALA A 87 8.86 1.25 11.58
N GLN A 88 8.56 1.19 10.29
CA GLN A 88 7.43 1.89 9.68
C GLN A 88 6.08 1.43 10.27
N ALA A 89 5.89 0.12 10.41
CA ALA A 89 4.68 -0.46 10.98
C ALA A 89 4.48 -0.06 12.46
N LEU A 90 5.55 -0.05 13.26
CA LEU A 90 5.51 0.37 14.66
C LEU A 90 5.16 1.86 14.80
N GLU A 91 5.70 2.70 13.92
CA GLU A 91 5.33 4.12 13.87
C GLU A 91 3.85 4.28 13.51
N GLU A 92 3.38 3.57 12.49
CA GLU A 92 1.97 3.66 12.06
C GLU A 92 1.01 3.21 13.15
N VAL A 93 1.26 2.06 13.77
CA VAL A 93 0.46 1.53 14.87
C VAL A 93 0.52 2.44 16.11
N GLY A 94 1.66 3.08 16.37
CA GLY A 94 1.84 4.04 17.46
C GLY A 94 0.96 5.29 17.34
N THR A 95 0.42 5.58 16.14
CA THR A 95 -0.50 6.73 15.93
C THR A 95 -1.97 6.39 16.17
N LEU A 96 -2.31 5.11 16.34
CA LEU A 96 -3.69 4.67 16.59
C LEU A 96 -4.20 5.16 17.95
N ASP A 97 -5.49 5.40 18.01
CA ASP A 97 -6.16 5.96 19.20
C ASP A 97 -6.33 4.93 20.33
N SER A 98 -6.36 3.65 19.97
CA SER A 98 -6.54 2.57 20.93
C SER A 98 -5.20 2.03 21.40
N PRO A 99 -4.78 2.30 22.66
CA PRO A 99 -3.53 1.75 23.21
C PRO A 99 -3.54 0.22 23.24
N GLU A 100 -4.70 -0.40 23.44
CA GLU A 100 -4.84 -1.86 23.46
C GLU A 100 -4.60 -2.48 22.07
N VAL A 101 -5.20 -1.90 21.02
CA VAL A 101 -4.98 -2.33 19.64
C VAL A 101 -3.52 -2.12 19.25
N ALA A 102 -2.97 -0.96 19.60
CA ALA A 102 -1.58 -0.62 19.33
C ALA A 102 -0.61 -1.60 20.00
N GLU A 103 -0.88 -2.00 21.26
CA GLU A 103 0.00 -2.92 21.99
C GLU A 103 -0.05 -4.35 21.43
N VAL A 104 -1.25 -4.85 21.09
CA VAL A 104 -1.40 -6.17 20.46
C VAL A 104 -0.71 -6.21 19.09
N ALA A 105 -0.89 -5.16 18.29
CA ALA A 105 -0.24 -5.07 16.99
C ALA A 105 1.29 -4.94 17.11
N ARG A 106 1.77 -4.12 18.04
CA ARG A 106 3.20 -3.95 18.33
C ARG A 106 3.86 -5.29 18.63
N ARG A 107 3.24 -6.10 19.50
CA ARG A 107 3.76 -7.44 19.84
C ARG A 107 3.84 -8.32 18.60
N ARG A 108 2.79 -8.39 17.79
CA ARG A 108 2.78 -9.19 16.55
C ARG A 108 3.81 -8.72 15.53
N ILE A 109 3.99 -7.41 15.38
CA ILE A 109 5.01 -6.83 14.48
C ILE A 109 6.41 -7.21 14.94
N LEU A 110 6.69 -7.18 16.23
CA LEU A 110 7.99 -7.55 16.78
C LEU A 110 8.29 -9.05 16.61
N GLU A 111 7.27 -9.90 16.78
CA GLU A 111 7.37 -11.36 16.62
C GLU A 111 7.38 -11.80 15.14
N ALA A 112 7.05 -10.93 14.20
CA ALA A 112 7.00 -11.26 12.78
C ALA A 112 8.39 -11.62 12.22
N ASP A 113 8.47 -12.72 11.47
CA ASP A 113 9.69 -13.21 10.84
C ASP A 113 9.77 -12.87 9.34
N SER A 114 8.71 -12.29 8.78
CA SER A 114 8.64 -11.91 7.38
C SER A 114 7.96 -10.56 7.17
N PRO A 115 8.26 -9.86 6.05
CA PRO A 115 7.57 -8.62 5.68
C PRO A 115 6.05 -8.75 5.55
N ASP A 116 5.57 -9.92 5.09
CA ASP A 116 4.13 -10.18 4.90
C ASP A 116 3.40 -10.31 6.24
N GLN A 117 4.05 -10.91 7.26
CA GLN A 117 3.51 -10.97 8.62
C GLN A 117 3.43 -9.57 9.26
N VAL A 118 4.41 -8.71 9.02
CA VAL A 118 4.38 -7.30 9.46
C VAL A 118 3.20 -6.57 8.83
N GLU A 119 3.01 -6.74 7.52
CA GLU A 119 1.92 -6.11 6.79
C GLU A 119 0.56 -6.60 7.26
N ALA A 120 0.39 -7.92 7.45
CA ALA A 120 -0.83 -8.50 7.99
C ALA A 120 -1.17 -8.00 9.40
N ALA A 121 -0.18 -7.91 10.29
CA ALA A 121 -0.36 -7.39 11.64
C ALA A 121 -0.77 -5.91 11.64
N THR A 122 -0.19 -5.11 10.74
CA THR A 122 -0.50 -3.68 10.57
C THR A 122 -1.91 -3.50 10.00
N ALA A 123 -2.27 -4.25 8.96
CA ALA A 123 -3.60 -4.21 8.37
C ALA A 123 -4.69 -4.57 9.39
N MET A 124 -4.49 -5.64 10.16
CA MET A 124 -5.41 -6.03 11.24
C MET A 124 -5.59 -4.91 12.28
N ALA A 125 -4.51 -4.25 12.68
CA ALA A 125 -4.59 -3.14 13.64
C ALA A 125 -5.38 -1.96 13.08
N ILE A 126 -5.17 -1.63 11.79
CA ILE A 126 -5.92 -0.58 11.11
C ILE A 126 -7.41 -0.94 11.04
N ASP A 127 -7.76 -2.18 10.68
CA ASP A 127 -9.16 -2.61 10.60
C ASP A 127 -9.87 -2.54 11.96
N LEU A 128 -9.22 -2.99 13.03
CA LEU A 128 -9.76 -2.87 14.39
C LEU A 128 -9.93 -1.41 14.82
N ASN A 129 -8.97 -0.56 14.45
CA ASN A 129 -9.09 0.89 14.72
C ASN A 129 -10.25 1.51 13.93
N VAL A 130 -10.43 1.12 12.65
CA VAL A 130 -11.55 1.61 11.81
C VAL A 130 -12.89 1.26 12.44
N GLN A 131 -13.09 0.05 12.95
CA GLN A 131 -14.33 -0.34 13.62
C GLN A 131 -14.63 0.58 14.82
N ARG A 132 -13.64 0.88 15.65
CA ARG A 132 -13.78 1.80 16.80
C ARG A 132 -14.06 3.23 16.36
N VAL A 133 -13.38 3.69 15.32
CA VAL A 133 -13.61 5.02 14.72
C VAL A 133 -15.04 5.13 14.22
N VAL A 134 -15.52 4.13 13.48
CA VAL A 134 -16.90 4.08 12.96
C VAL A 134 -17.93 4.22 14.09
N GLU A 135 -17.76 3.47 15.17
CA GLU A 135 -18.71 3.55 16.30
C GLU A 135 -18.68 4.91 17.00
N ARG A 136 -17.50 5.52 17.15
CA ARG A 136 -17.39 6.89 17.70
C ARG A 136 -18.01 7.94 16.79
N VAL A 137 -17.77 7.83 15.47
CA VAL A 137 -18.37 8.74 14.48
C VAL A 137 -19.88 8.60 14.47
N LYS A 138 -20.43 7.38 14.46
CA LYS A 138 -21.88 7.15 14.55
C LYS A 138 -22.48 7.76 15.82
N LYS A 139 -21.77 7.65 16.94
CA LYS A 139 -22.16 8.30 18.18
C LYS A 139 -22.15 9.82 18.03
N GLY A 140 -21.09 10.40 17.45
CA GLY A 140 -20.99 11.84 17.20
C GLY A 140 -22.12 12.36 16.31
N ILE A 141 -22.48 11.62 15.25
CA ILE A 141 -23.61 11.96 14.37
C ILE A 141 -24.92 11.96 15.16
N ARG A 142 -25.25 10.88 15.86
CA ARG A 142 -26.50 10.74 16.61
C ARG A 142 -26.66 11.80 17.70
N GLU A 143 -25.58 12.10 18.44
CA GLU A 143 -25.58 13.05 19.54
C GLU A 143 -25.33 14.51 19.07
N ARG A 144 -25.15 14.74 17.75
CA ARG A 144 -24.81 16.05 17.15
C ARG A 144 -23.53 16.65 17.75
N ARG A 145 -22.56 15.82 18.14
CA ARG A 145 -21.32 16.26 18.77
C ARG A 145 -20.26 16.56 17.74
N LYS A 146 -19.65 17.75 17.85
CA LYS A 146 -18.43 18.05 17.10
C LYS A 146 -17.32 17.10 17.51
N SER A 147 -16.35 16.90 16.64
CA SER A 147 -15.31 15.90 16.83
C SER A 147 -13.95 16.40 16.39
N TYR A 148 -12.91 16.02 17.13
CA TYR A 148 -11.54 16.12 16.69
C TYR A 148 -11.15 14.83 15.98
N VAL A 149 -10.84 14.90 14.67
CA VAL A 149 -10.48 13.76 13.85
C VAL A 149 -9.00 13.82 13.52
N ARG A 150 -8.23 12.88 14.05
CA ARG A 150 -6.82 12.73 13.70
C ARG A 150 -6.71 11.93 12.40
N TYR A 151 -6.15 12.54 11.36
CA TYR A 151 -6.14 12.03 10.00
C TYR A 151 -4.75 12.12 9.36
N ARG A 152 -4.33 11.02 8.72
CA ARG A 152 -3.09 10.96 7.95
C ARG A 152 -3.43 10.81 6.46
N PRO A 153 -3.34 11.88 5.63
CA PRO A 153 -3.79 11.85 4.23
C PRO A 153 -3.02 10.85 3.35
N ARG A 154 -1.75 10.63 3.67
CA ARG A 154 -0.84 9.67 3.01
C ARG A 154 0.10 9.09 4.07
N PRO A 155 0.72 7.90 3.83
CA PRO A 155 1.65 7.30 4.79
C PRO A 155 2.78 8.23 5.24
N GLU A 156 3.33 9.02 4.31
CA GLU A 156 4.45 9.92 4.56
C GLU A 156 4.01 11.31 5.05
N ALA A 157 2.69 11.61 5.04
CA ALA A 157 2.18 12.90 5.45
C ALA A 157 2.10 13.00 6.98
N PRO A 158 2.29 14.19 7.54
CA PRO A 158 2.12 14.41 8.97
C PRO A 158 0.66 14.16 9.38
N LEU A 159 0.50 13.67 10.61
CA LEU A 159 -0.80 13.56 11.25
C LEU A 159 -1.40 14.95 11.43
N ARG A 160 -2.65 15.13 11.01
CA ARG A 160 -3.40 16.38 11.14
C ARG A 160 -4.64 16.15 11.99
N THR A 161 -5.03 17.13 12.76
CA THR A 161 -6.28 17.10 13.51
C THR A 161 -7.26 18.07 12.87
N TYR A 162 -8.43 17.55 12.49
CA TYR A 162 -9.53 18.33 11.93
C TYR A 162 -10.61 18.48 13.00
N TYR A 163 -11.10 19.69 13.19
CA TYR A 163 -12.28 19.95 14.00
C TYR A 163 -13.51 19.97 13.10
N VAL A 164 -14.41 19.01 13.28
CA VAL A 164 -15.48 18.74 12.33
C VAL A 164 -16.83 18.47 13.00
N ALA A 165 -17.91 18.73 12.26
CA ALA A 165 -19.22 18.14 12.52
C ALA A 165 -19.35 16.89 11.66
N PRO A 166 -19.40 15.68 12.22
CA PRO A 166 -19.58 14.44 11.45
C PRO A 166 -21.01 14.38 10.91
N LEU A 167 -21.17 14.12 9.62
CA LEU A 167 -22.46 14.12 8.94
C LEU A 167 -22.91 12.73 8.53
N ASP A 168 -22.04 11.92 7.89
CA ASP A 168 -22.38 10.58 7.45
C ASP A 168 -21.13 9.71 7.26
N ILE A 169 -21.37 8.40 7.13
CA ILE A 169 -20.38 7.41 6.68
C ILE A 169 -20.94 6.74 5.43
N SER A 170 -20.28 6.89 4.29
CA SER A 170 -20.71 6.27 3.05
C SER A 170 -19.58 5.55 2.33
N PRO A 171 -19.88 4.50 1.56
CA PRO A 171 -18.91 3.86 0.70
C PRO A 171 -18.42 4.84 -0.38
N GLY A 172 -17.17 4.67 -0.80
CA GLY A 172 -16.61 5.46 -1.91
C GLY A 172 -17.11 4.95 -3.25
N GLU A 173 -18.11 5.57 -3.81
CA GLU A 173 -18.77 5.15 -5.06
C GLU A 173 -18.07 5.61 -6.35
N THR A 174 -16.95 6.32 -6.26
CA THR A 174 -16.28 6.84 -7.45
C THR A 174 -15.58 5.72 -8.23
N PRO A 175 -15.88 5.50 -9.52
CA PRO A 175 -15.14 4.56 -10.37
C PRO A 175 -13.63 4.82 -10.30
N GLY A 176 -12.84 3.78 -10.02
CA GLY A 176 -11.38 3.87 -9.87
C GLY A 176 -10.87 4.23 -8.48
N ARG A 177 -11.72 4.55 -7.50
CA ARG A 177 -11.37 4.56 -6.09
C ARG A 177 -11.65 3.20 -5.47
N SER A 178 -10.71 2.69 -4.69
CA SER A 178 -10.97 1.48 -3.90
C SER A 178 -12.26 1.68 -3.09
N ALA A 179 -13.10 0.66 -3.01
CA ALA A 179 -14.35 0.63 -2.24
C ALA A 179 -14.05 0.72 -0.73
N LYS A 180 -13.63 1.88 -0.28
CA LYS A 180 -13.33 2.18 1.13
C LYS A 180 -14.32 3.23 1.63
N ASP A 181 -14.73 3.06 2.86
CA ASP A 181 -15.69 3.96 3.49
C ASP A 181 -15.08 5.33 3.79
N TYR A 182 -15.87 6.35 3.68
CA TYR A 182 -15.53 7.74 3.95
C TYR A 182 -16.41 8.32 5.05
N LEU A 183 -15.79 9.06 5.95
CA LEU A 183 -16.48 9.99 6.82
C LEU A 183 -16.72 11.30 6.06
N TRP A 184 -17.98 11.67 5.90
CA TRP A 184 -18.42 12.99 5.44
C TRP A 184 -18.61 13.89 6.66
N ALA A 185 -17.98 15.03 6.63
CA ALA A 185 -18.00 15.95 7.76
C ALA A 185 -17.87 17.40 7.29
N HIS A 186 -18.47 18.33 8.01
CA HIS A 186 -18.20 19.75 7.83
C HIS A 186 -16.95 20.14 8.64
N SER A 187 -15.94 20.66 7.96
CA SER A 187 -14.72 21.18 8.61
C SER A 187 -14.89 22.63 8.99
N TYR A 188 -14.79 22.94 10.28
CA TYR A 188 -14.84 24.32 10.77
C TYR A 188 -13.61 25.13 10.38
N GLU A 189 -12.45 24.48 10.23
CA GLU A 189 -11.22 25.14 9.78
C GLU A 189 -11.32 25.62 8.33
N HIS A 190 -11.96 24.81 7.46
CA HIS A 190 -12.06 25.11 6.04
C HIS A 190 -13.42 25.65 5.62
N ASN A 191 -14.37 25.71 6.54
CA ASN A 191 -15.76 26.11 6.33
C ASN A 191 -16.39 25.42 5.10
N ARG A 192 -16.20 24.12 4.98
CA ARG A 192 -16.73 23.29 3.88
C ARG A 192 -16.83 21.83 4.28
N THR A 193 -17.63 21.09 3.52
CA THR A 193 -17.68 19.63 3.63
C THR A 193 -16.38 18.99 3.14
N VAL A 194 -15.88 18.04 3.91
CA VAL A 194 -14.71 17.23 3.60
C VAL A 194 -15.05 15.75 3.66
N SER A 195 -14.38 14.96 2.86
CA SER A 195 -14.46 13.50 2.89
C SER A 195 -13.14 12.91 3.37
N LEU A 196 -13.17 12.17 4.46
CA LEU A 196 -12.01 11.57 5.09
C LEU A 196 -12.11 10.04 5.01
N ARG A 197 -11.15 9.39 4.37
CA ARG A 197 -11.10 7.93 4.29
C ARG A 197 -10.93 7.34 5.69
N LEU A 198 -11.80 6.42 6.08
CA LEU A 198 -11.80 5.84 7.43
C LEU A 198 -10.53 5.04 7.75
N ASP A 199 -9.96 4.36 6.77
CA ASP A 199 -8.68 3.63 6.92
C ASP A 199 -7.47 4.55 7.18
N ARG A 200 -7.63 5.86 7.00
CA ARG A 200 -6.62 6.90 7.27
C ARG A 200 -6.92 7.72 8.54
N VAL A 201 -8.06 7.49 9.14
CA VAL A 201 -8.38 8.08 10.45
C VAL A 201 -7.64 7.30 11.54
N ARG A 202 -6.86 7.99 12.33
CA ARG A 202 -6.07 7.42 13.44
C ARG A 202 -6.78 7.51 14.76
N GLY A 203 -7.74 8.42 14.89
CA GLY A 203 -8.56 8.55 16.09
C GLY A 203 -9.65 9.60 15.92
N VAL A 204 -10.69 9.46 16.75
CA VAL A 204 -11.80 10.41 16.86
C VAL A 204 -12.09 10.67 18.32
N GLU A 205 -12.06 11.93 18.71
CA GLU A 205 -12.43 12.40 20.04
C GLU A 205 -13.70 13.26 19.93
N LEU A 206 -14.73 12.91 20.68
CA LEU A 206 -15.98 13.67 20.70
C LEU A 206 -15.83 14.88 21.61
N SER A 207 -16.06 16.08 21.08
CA SER A 207 -16.16 17.32 21.84
C SER A 207 -17.46 17.35 22.61
N ASP A 208 -17.52 18.16 23.70
CA ASP A 208 -18.78 18.43 24.38
C ASP A 208 -19.66 19.43 23.64
N GLU A 209 -19.11 20.11 22.64
CA GLU A 209 -19.87 21.03 21.81
C GLU A 209 -20.77 20.26 20.80
N ARG A 210 -21.99 20.75 20.68
CA ARG A 210 -22.94 20.28 19.68
C ARG A 210 -22.89 21.15 18.42
N PHE A 211 -23.22 20.57 17.29
CA PHE A 211 -23.42 21.33 16.06
C PHE A 211 -24.90 21.42 15.72
N ASP A 212 -25.26 22.49 15.00
CA ASP A 212 -26.57 22.66 14.40
C ASP A 212 -26.56 22.16 12.96
N PRO A 213 -27.28 21.06 12.66
CA PRO A 213 -27.35 20.52 11.30
C PRO A 213 -27.95 21.50 10.30
N GLU A 214 -29.02 22.22 10.67
CA GLU A 214 -29.74 23.12 9.77
C GLU A 214 -28.81 24.24 9.29
N GLY A 215 -28.03 24.83 10.20
CA GLY A 215 -27.05 25.87 9.85
C GLY A 215 -25.91 25.35 8.95
N LEU A 216 -25.51 24.08 9.09
CA LEU A 216 -24.43 23.47 8.29
C LEU A 216 -24.91 23.00 6.92
N MET A 217 -26.19 22.64 6.80
CA MET A 217 -26.79 22.08 5.60
C MET A 217 -27.58 23.11 4.80
N ALA A 218 -27.62 24.37 5.29
CA ALA A 218 -28.24 25.45 4.56
C ALA A 218 -27.59 25.63 3.18
N GLY A 219 -28.34 25.29 2.13
CA GLY A 219 -27.84 25.30 0.74
C GLY A 219 -27.36 23.92 0.24
N TRP A 220 -27.43 22.85 1.03
CA TRP A 220 -27.43 21.50 0.53
C TRP A 220 -28.84 21.21 -0.01
N GLU A 221 -28.93 21.02 -1.32
CA GLU A 221 -30.07 20.28 -1.86
C GLU A 221 -29.99 18.89 -1.24
N GLU A 222 -31.08 18.44 -0.60
CA GLU A 222 -31.13 17.09 -0.03
C GLU A 222 -30.66 16.13 -1.10
N PRO A 223 -29.53 15.43 -0.89
CA PRO A 223 -29.17 14.40 -1.83
C PRO A 223 -30.31 13.38 -1.81
N GLU A 224 -30.76 12.92 -2.99
CA GLU A 224 -31.73 11.83 -3.13
C GLU A 224 -31.27 10.53 -2.43
N THR A 225 -30.09 10.54 -1.86
CA THR A 225 -29.43 9.43 -1.17
C THR A 225 -29.83 9.43 0.30
N GLU A 226 -30.45 8.34 0.72
CA GLU A 226 -30.68 8.03 2.12
C GLU A 226 -29.35 8.09 2.90
N TRP A 227 -29.40 8.71 4.09
CA TRP A 227 -28.24 8.75 4.97
C TRP A 227 -27.92 7.35 5.49
N ASN A 228 -26.65 6.93 5.43
CA ASN A 228 -26.25 5.59 5.84
C ASN A 228 -26.22 5.43 7.38
N VAL A 229 -26.03 6.52 8.10
CA VAL A 229 -26.08 6.51 9.55
C VAL A 229 -27.44 6.99 10.01
N ALA A 230 -28.19 6.10 10.67
CA ALA A 230 -29.50 6.44 11.23
C ALA A 230 -29.37 7.59 12.24
N ARG A 231 -30.24 8.59 12.09
CA ARG A 231 -30.29 9.80 12.90
C ARG A 231 -31.75 10.25 13.07
N ASP A 232 -32.00 11.10 14.03
CA ASP A 232 -33.31 11.68 14.37
C ASP A 232 -33.43 13.18 14.06
N TRP A 233 -32.52 13.69 13.20
CA TRP A 233 -32.43 15.09 12.79
C TRP A 233 -32.07 15.22 11.31
#